data_cf812b93daf0852896cae7844485db5a
#
_entry.id   cf812b93daf0852896cae7844485db5a
#
_cell.length_a   1.000
_cell.length_b   1.000
_cell.length_c   1.000
_cell.angle_alpha   90.00
_cell.angle_beta   90.00
_cell.angle_gamma   90.00
#
_symmetry.space_group_name_H-M   'P 1'
#
loop_
_entity.id
_entity.type
_entity.pdbx_description
1 polymer ?
#
loop_
_entity_poly.entity_id
_entity_poly.type
_entity_poly.pdbx_seq_one_letter_code
_entity_poly.pdbx_strand_id
1 'polypeptide(L)'
;MNKKLDVKGIIFDYGGTLDTRGDHWSEVLWKGYEHFGIGVNADEEVEPGVSIGKSSFRDAYVYGERVLAVHPLVKAEDHFEDILRMKIHFQLSFLAGAPLLETGKDDALKQQALAERLELSESEIAEISASLAAYINSETQQLLAENKQVLEHLKQAGYPMVLVSNFYGNINQVLKDAGIDGYFSRVIESAVVGVRKPNPAIFALGVCALDLPASQVLVVGDTFSKDILPACQLGCHTLWIKGLQWEKKEYDESVPDGILTKLSDMEAYLL
;
A
#
# COMPACT_ATOMS: atom_id res chain seq x y z
N MET A 1 -4.43 20.16 -22.34
CA MET A 1 -4.82 18.82 -22.84
C MET A 1 -3.63 17.91 -22.57
N ASN A 2 -3.83 16.86 -21.82
CA ASN A 2 -2.77 15.86 -21.61
C ASN A 2 -2.44 15.20 -22.96
N LYS A 3 -1.16 14.90 -23.18
CA LYS A 3 -0.73 14.15 -24.36
C LYS A 3 -1.19 12.71 -24.21
N LYS A 4 -1.98 12.19 -25.15
CA LYS A 4 -2.34 10.76 -25.16
C LYS A 4 -1.09 9.91 -25.32
N LEU A 5 -1.00 8.85 -24.52
CA LEU A 5 0.11 7.89 -24.56
C LEU A 5 -0.20 6.79 -25.59
N ASP A 6 0.81 6.42 -26.40
CA ASP A 6 0.71 5.30 -27.35
C ASP A 6 1.13 3.99 -26.64
N VAL A 7 0.27 3.51 -25.74
CA VAL A 7 0.48 2.28 -24.97
C VAL A 7 -0.58 1.24 -25.32
N LYS A 8 -0.24 -0.03 -25.15
CA LYS A 8 -1.08 -1.17 -25.51
C LYS A 8 -1.35 -2.12 -24.34
N GLY A 9 -0.72 -1.90 -23.20
CA GLY A 9 -0.94 -2.71 -22.01
C GLY A 9 -0.59 -1.91 -20.76
N ILE A 10 -1.15 -2.32 -19.63
CA ILE A 10 -1.06 -1.57 -18.37
C ILE A 10 -0.61 -2.51 -17.25
N ILE A 11 0.35 -2.05 -16.47
CA ILE A 11 0.76 -2.67 -15.21
C ILE A 11 0.31 -1.76 -14.07
N PHE A 12 -0.44 -2.32 -13.12
CA PHE A 12 -0.84 -1.63 -11.90
C PHE A 12 -0.04 -2.13 -10.70
N ASP A 13 0.36 -1.21 -9.83
CA ASP A 13 0.58 -1.54 -8.44
C ASP A 13 -0.77 -1.68 -7.71
N TYR A 14 -0.77 -2.34 -6.53
CA TYR A 14 -1.96 -2.48 -5.70
C TYR A 14 -1.96 -1.47 -4.55
N GLY A 15 -1.03 -1.64 -3.60
CA GLY A 15 -1.04 -0.91 -2.33
C GLY A 15 -0.61 0.55 -2.46
N GLY A 16 -1.52 1.47 -2.18
CA GLY A 16 -1.32 2.90 -2.43
C GLY A 16 -1.90 3.36 -3.76
N THR A 17 -2.09 2.43 -4.71
CA THR A 17 -2.50 2.73 -6.09
C THR A 17 -3.97 2.42 -6.33
N LEU A 18 -4.37 1.16 -6.14
CA LEU A 18 -5.75 0.72 -6.34
C LEU A 18 -6.61 0.86 -5.08
N ASP A 19 -6.01 0.70 -3.92
CA ASP A 19 -6.66 0.63 -2.62
C ASP A 19 -6.60 1.93 -1.80
N THR A 20 -5.84 2.92 -2.30
CA THR A 20 -5.85 4.30 -1.77
C THR A 20 -5.93 5.31 -2.93
N ARG A 21 -5.80 6.59 -2.66
CA ARG A 21 -5.66 7.66 -3.67
C ARG A 21 -4.23 8.18 -3.75
N GLY A 22 -3.25 7.28 -3.75
CA GLY A 22 -1.83 7.62 -3.69
C GLY A 22 -1.32 7.83 -2.27
N ASP A 23 -2.17 7.75 -1.26
CA ASP A 23 -1.76 7.84 0.14
C ASP A 23 -0.97 6.60 0.54
N HIS A 24 0.21 6.83 1.12
CA HIS A 24 1.00 5.76 1.72
C HIS A 24 0.22 5.10 2.86
N TRP A 25 0.31 3.78 3.01
CA TRP A 25 -0.45 3.03 4.00
C TRP A 25 -0.24 3.48 5.44
N SER A 26 0.89 4.09 5.78
CA SER A 26 1.08 4.71 7.10
C SER A 26 0.13 5.88 7.34
N GLU A 27 -0.21 6.64 6.30
CA GLU A 27 -1.14 7.77 6.41
C GLU A 27 -2.60 7.28 6.51
N VAL A 28 -2.92 6.20 5.80
CA VAL A 28 -4.24 5.56 5.90
C VAL A 28 -4.48 5.01 7.31
N LEU A 29 -3.50 4.26 7.85
CA LEU A 29 -3.57 3.74 9.22
C LEU A 29 -3.60 4.87 10.25
N TRP A 30 -2.78 5.92 10.07
CA TRP A 30 -2.77 7.07 10.97
C TRP A 30 -4.15 7.73 11.08
N LYS A 31 -4.84 7.97 9.95
CA LYS A 31 -6.23 8.49 9.95
C LYS A 31 -7.19 7.58 10.73
N GLY A 32 -6.99 6.26 10.65
CA GLY A 32 -7.73 5.31 11.47
C GLY A 32 -7.45 5.48 12.96
N TYR A 33 -6.19 5.63 13.36
CA TYR A 33 -5.82 5.90 14.76
C TYR A 33 -6.42 7.21 15.28
N GLU A 34 -6.42 8.28 14.46
CA GLU A 34 -7.09 9.54 14.79
C GLU A 34 -8.61 9.36 14.94
N HIS A 35 -9.25 8.61 14.04
CA HIS A 35 -10.68 8.33 14.10
C HIS A 35 -11.10 7.60 15.40
N PHE A 36 -10.23 6.73 15.91
CA PHE A 36 -10.47 6.00 17.16
C PHE A 36 -10.00 6.77 18.42
N GLY A 37 -9.50 8.00 18.27
CA GLY A 37 -9.02 8.82 19.38
C GLY A 37 -7.70 8.33 20.00
N ILE A 38 -7.00 7.42 19.33
CA ILE A 38 -5.68 6.91 19.77
C ILE A 38 -4.56 7.79 19.21
N GLY A 39 -4.69 8.27 17.98
CA GLY A 39 -3.79 9.23 17.37
C GLY A 39 -4.27 10.65 17.59
N VAL A 40 -3.35 11.57 17.89
CA VAL A 40 -3.66 13.01 18.03
C VAL A 40 -2.80 13.82 17.09
N ASN A 41 -3.36 14.89 16.54
CA ASN A 41 -2.66 15.81 15.66
C ASN A 41 -1.59 16.61 16.41
N ALA A 42 -0.66 17.20 15.66
CA ALA A 42 0.48 17.93 16.22
C ALA A 42 0.10 19.12 17.11
N ASP A 43 -1.10 19.66 16.92
CA ASP A 43 -1.64 20.80 17.68
C ASP A 43 -2.47 20.36 18.91
N GLU A 44 -2.65 19.08 19.11
CA GLU A 44 -3.42 18.48 20.20
C GLU A 44 -2.47 17.91 21.26
N GLU A 45 -2.92 17.96 22.53
CA GLU A 45 -2.14 17.41 23.64
C GLU A 45 -2.29 15.89 23.70
N VAL A 46 -1.15 15.19 23.80
CA VAL A 46 -1.12 13.74 23.98
C VAL A 46 -1.56 13.41 25.41
N GLU A 47 -2.63 12.62 25.56
CA GLU A 47 -3.07 12.11 26.85
C GLU A 47 -2.27 10.85 27.22
N PRO A 48 -1.48 10.88 28.32
CA PRO A 48 -0.65 9.76 28.72
C PRO A 48 -1.45 8.47 28.92
N GLY A 49 -0.99 7.38 28.35
CA GLY A 49 -1.66 6.07 28.42
C GLY A 49 -2.83 5.87 27.45
N VAL A 50 -3.38 6.93 26.88
CA VAL A 50 -4.61 6.92 26.06
C VAL A 50 -4.33 7.22 24.60
N SER A 51 -3.49 8.22 24.32
CA SER A 51 -3.20 8.64 22.95
C SER A 51 -1.71 8.78 22.66
N ILE A 52 -1.36 8.87 21.40
CA ILE A 52 0.01 8.98 20.89
C ILE A 52 0.12 10.02 19.79
N GLY A 53 1.30 10.61 19.67
CA GLY A 53 1.68 11.43 18.53
C GLY A 53 2.18 10.60 17.34
N LYS A 54 2.24 11.24 16.17
CA LYS A 54 2.64 10.61 14.90
C LYS A 54 4.06 10.03 14.92
N SER A 55 4.95 10.53 15.77
CA SER A 55 6.31 10.01 15.91
C SER A 55 6.33 8.60 16.48
N SER A 56 5.63 8.38 17.61
CA SER A 56 5.52 7.06 18.24
C SER A 56 4.79 6.07 17.35
N PHE A 57 3.72 6.51 16.66
CA PHE A 57 3.03 5.71 15.65
C PHE A 57 3.98 5.25 14.53
N ARG A 58 4.90 6.11 14.07
CA ARG A 58 5.82 5.75 12.99
C ARG A 58 6.72 4.58 13.35
N ASP A 59 7.26 4.54 14.54
CA ASP A 59 8.09 3.41 14.99
C ASP A 59 7.27 2.12 15.11
N ALA A 60 6.05 2.21 15.63
CA ALA A 60 5.10 1.10 15.70
C ALA A 60 4.71 0.58 14.30
N TYR A 61 4.42 1.49 13.36
CA TYR A 61 4.12 1.14 11.96
C TYR A 61 5.26 0.35 11.33
N VAL A 62 6.49 0.85 11.46
CA VAL A 62 7.68 0.18 10.90
C VAL A 62 7.88 -1.20 11.53
N TYR A 63 7.65 -1.34 12.84
CA TYR A 63 7.72 -2.63 13.51
C TYR A 63 6.68 -3.62 12.95
N GLY A 64 5.42 -3.24 12.84
CA GLY A 64 4.37 -4.09 12.28
C GLY A 64 4.68 -4.57 10.86
N GLU A 65 5.19 -3.69 9.98
CA GLU A 65 5.62 -4.06 8.63
C GLU A 65 6.79 -5.07 8.64
N ARG A 66 7.76 -4.89 9.54
CA ARG A 66 8.91 -5.80 9.68
C ARG A 66 8.49 -7.18 10.15
N VAL A 67 7.59 -7.26 11.14
CA VAL A 67 7.10 -8.55 11.64
C VAL A 67 6.50 -9.36 10.50
N LEU A 68 5.60 -8.78 9.72
CA LEU A 68 4.96 -9.49 8.59
C LEU A 68 5.94 -9.80 7.44
N ALA A 69 7.02 -9.02 7.31
CA ALA A 69 8.04 -9.28 6.29
C ALA A 69 9.01 -10.41 6.67
N VAL A 70 9.24 -10.64 7.98
CA VAL A 70 10.21 -11.63 8.50
C VAL A 70 9.55 -12.94 8.90
N HIS A 71 8.34 -12.87 9.46
CA HIS A 71 7.61 -14.03 9.93
C HIS A 71 6.52 -14.44 8.95
N PRO A 72 6.40 -15.73 8.59
CA PRO A 72 5.38 -16.23 7.64
C PRO A 72 4.02 -16.37 8.35
N LEU A 73 3.46 -15.26 8.82
CA LEU A 73 2.20 -15.21 9.56
C LEU A 73 1.00 -15.13 8.62
N VAL A 74 1.16 -14.52 7.46
CA VAL A 74 0.10 -14.37 6.47
C VAL A 74 -0.04 -15.64 5.64
N LYS A 75 -1.26 -16.16 5.54
CA LYS A 75 -1.62 -17.32 4.73
C LYS A 75 -2.25 -16.88 3.42
N ALA A 76 -2.19 -17.73 2.41
CA ALA A 76 -2.71 -17.43 1.08
C ALA A 76 -4.24 -17.17 1.05
N GLU A 77 -4.97 -17.74 2.01
CA GLU A 77 -6.40 -17.57 2.19
C GLU A 77 -6.82 -16.39 3.08
N ASP A 78 -5.88 -15.70 3.72
CA ASP A 78 -6.19 -14.55 4.59
C ASP A 78 -6.78 -13.40 3.78
N HIS A 79 -7.83 -12.79 4.33
CA HIS A 79 -8.47 -11.63 3.78
C HIS A 79 -7.68 -10.35 4.08
N PHE A 80 -7.97 -9.27 3.38
CA PHE A 80 -7.28 -8.01 3.61
C PHE A 80 -7.47 -7.47 5.05
N GLU A 81 -8.66 -7.66 5.61
CA GLU A 81 -8.93 -7.30 7.01
C GLU A 81 -8.08 -8.09 8.00
N ASP A 82 -7.76 -9.36 7.72
CA ASP A 82 -6.88 -10.16 8.57
C ASP A 82 -5.47 -9.59 8.61
N ILE A 83 -4.95 -9.14 7.46
CA ILE A 83 -3.64 -8.47 7.38
C ILE A 83 -3.65 -7.16 8.17
N LEU A 84 -4.69 -6.34 8.00
CA LEU A 84 -4.84 -5.09 8.74
C LEU A 84 -4.87 -5.36 10.23
N ARG A 85 -5.67 -6.33 10.67
CA ARG A 85 -5.77 -6.72 12.08
C ARG A 85 -4.42 -7.17 12.65
N MET A 86 -3.67 -7.99 11.92
CA MET A 86 -2.32 -8.40 12.33
C MET A 86 -1.37 -7.20 12.46
N LYS A 87 -1.32 -6.33 11.45
CA LYS A 87 -0.48 -5.14 11.48
C LYS A 87 -0.80 -4.24 12.66
N ILE A 88 -2.07 -3.92 12.86
CA ILE A 88 -2.54 -3.06 13.94
C ILE A 88 -2.25 -3.70 15.31
N HIS A 89 -2.47 -5.00 15.44
CA HIS A 89 -2.15 -5.74 16.66
C HIS A 89 -0.67 -5.60 17.04
N PHE A 90 0.25 -5.79 16.09
CA PHE A 90 1.67 -5.60 16.35
C PHE A 90 2.04 -4.14 16.66
N GLN A 91 1.40 -3.19 16.00
CA GLN A 91 1.60 -1.77 16.27
C GLN A 91 1.14 -1.39 17.69
N LEU A 92 -0.06 -1.79 18.09
CA LEU A 92 -0.59 -1.53 19.43
C LEU A 92 0.23 -2.26 20.51
N SER A 93 0.65 -3.51 20.26
CA SER A 93 1.54 -4.26 21.16
C SER A 93 2.88 -3.54 21.36
N PHE A 94 3.45 -2.98 20.27
CA PHE A 94 4.66 -2.17 20.34
C PHE A 94 4.45 -0.92 21.19
N LEU A 95 3.35 -0.20 20.98
CA LEU A 95 3.01 1.02 21.71
C LEU A 95 2.67 0.76 23.19
N ALA A 96 2.10 -0.40 23.50
CA ALA A 96 1.80 -0.81 24.88
C ALA A 96 3.03 -1.38 25.63
N GLY A 97 4.18 -1.52 24.97
CA GLY A 97 5.38 -2.07 25.61
C GLY A 97 5.34 -3.58 25.79
N ALA A 98 4.49 -4.29 25.07
CA ALA A 98 4.41 -5.76 25.09
C ALA A 98 5.68 -6.42 24.54
N PRO A 99 5.96 -7.70 24.87
CA PRO A 99 7.07 -8.43 24.29
C PRO A 99 7.03 -8.46 22.77
N LEU A 100 8.18 -8.22 22.13
CA LEU A 100 8.30 -8.12 20.68
C LEU A 100 8.74 -9.45 20.05
N LEU A 101 8.26 -9.71 18.84
CA LEU A 101 8.87 -10.70 17.96
C LEU A 101 10.16 -10.13 17.36
N GLU A 102 11.18 -10.97 17.26
CA GLU A 102 12.47 -10.56 16.70
C GLU A 102 12.36 -10.28 15.19
N THR A 103 12.83 -9.13 14.76
CA THR A 103 12.88 -8.75 13.33
C THR A 103 14.31 -8.61 12.80
N GLY A 104 15.33 -8.87 13.65
CA GLY A 104 16.73 -8.62 13.32
C GLY A 104 17.11 -7.15 13.26
N LYS A 105 16.32 -6.27 13.90
CA LYS A 105 16.51 -4.82 13.97
C LYS A 105 16.38 -4.31 15.41
N ASP A 106 16.70 -3.05 15.61
CA ASP A 106 16.73 -2.40 16.94
C ASP A 106 15.32 -2.02 17.46
N ASP A 107 14.31 -2.84 17.18
CA ASP A 107 12.91 -2.51 17.52
C ASP A 107 12.69 -2.46 19.04
N ALA A 108 13.39 -3.31 19.82
CA ALA A 108 13.34 -3.26 21.28
C ALA A 108 13.90 -1.94 21.86
N LEU A 109 14.99 -1.43 21.29
CA LEU A 109 15.55 -0.12 21.69
C LEU A 109 14.60 1.03 21.36
N LYS A 110 13.97 0.97 20.18
CA LYS A 110 12.97 1.96 19.78
C LYS A 110 11.73 1.92 20.67
N GLN A 111 11.25 0.72 21.03
CA GLN A 111 10.14 0.58 21.96
C GLN A 111 10.49 1.16 23.34
N GLN A 112 11.71 0.94 23.84
CA GLN A 112 12.16 1.52 25.12
C GLN A 112 12.26 3.04 25.07
N ALA A 113 12.61 3.61 23.92
CA ALA A 113 12.79 5.05 23.69
C ALA A 113 11.52 5.80 23.31
N LEU A 114 10.34 5.12 23.26
CA LEU A 114 9.08 5.78 22.93
C LEU A 114 8.79 6.93 23.90
N ALA A 115 8.43 8.08 23.32
CA ALA A 115 8.01 9.25 24.08
C ALA A 115 6.62 9.05 24.70
N GLU A 116 5.72 8.40 23.96
CA GLU A 116 4.36 8.10 24.41
C GLU A 116 4.13 6.58 24.38
N ARG A 117 3.36 6.09 25.34
CA ARG A 117 2.93 4.69 25.45
C ARG A 117 1.44 4.62 25.71
N LEU A 118 0.83 3.55 25.22
CA LEU A 118 -0.56 3.23 25.51
C LEU A 118 -0.63 2.28 26.73
N GLU A 119 -1.61 2.51 27.58
CA GLU A 119 -1.93 1.59 28.70
C GLU A 119 -3.07 0.65 28.26
N LEU A 120 -2.71 -0.40 27.50
CA LEU A 120 -3.67 -1.36 26.96
C LEU A 120 -3.35 -2.78 27.45
N SER A 121 -4.37 -3.49 27.86
CA SER A 121 -4.33 -4.93 28.07
C SER A 121 -4.33 -5.68 26.74
N GLU A 122 -3.95 -6.95 26.74
CA GLU A 122 -3.96 -7.81 25.55
C GLU A 122 -5.38 -7.94 24.95
N SER A 123 -6.42 -7.97 25.78
CA SER A 123 -7.81 -8.01 25.30
C SER A 123 -8.22 -6.71 24.61
N GLU A 124 -7.83 -5.56 25.14
CA GLU A 124 -8.09 -4.25 24.50
C GLU A 124 -7.33 -4.10 23.18
N ILE A 125 -6.07 -4.53 23.13
CA ILE A 125 -5.28 -4.57 21.88
C ILE A 125 -6.01 -5.41 20.82
N ALA A 126 -6.51 -6.58 21.19
CA ALA A 126 -7.22 -7.45 20.26
C ALA A 126 -8.54 -6.82 19.76
N GLU A 127 -9.33 -6.22 20.66
CA GLU A 127 -10.61 -5.57 20.32
C GLU A 127 -10.42 -4.33 19.44
N ILE A 128 -9.47 -3.47 19.81
CA ILE A 128 -9.15 -2.26 19.03
C ILE A 128 -8.60 -2.65 17.66
N SER A 129 -7.72 -3.66 17.59
CA SER A 129 -7.17 -4.13 16.32
C SER A 129 -8.25 -4.63 15.38
N ALA A 130 -9.24 -5.36 15.89
CA ALA A 130 -10.35 -5.86 15.10
C ALA A 130 -11.24 -4.71 14.59
N SER A 131 -11.62 -3.80 15.49
CA SER A 131 -12.51 -2.67 15.16
C SER A 131 -11.87 -1.72 14.16
N LEU A 132 -10.59 -1.39 14.38
CA LEU A 132 -9.84 -0.49 13.50
C LEU A 132 -9.58 -1.13 12.13
N ALA A 133 -9.27 -2.44 12.08
CA ALA A 133 -9.10 -3.15 10.83
C ALA A 133 -10.40 -3.19 10.01
N ALA A 134 -11.53 -3.48 10.64
CA ALA A 134 -12.83 -3.49 9.99
C ALA A 134 -13.21 -2.10 9.43
N TYR A 135 -12.98 -1.04 10.21
CA TYR A 135 -13.20 0.32 9.75
C TYR A 135 -12.37 0.67 8.52
N ILE A 136 -11.06 0.48 8.58
CA ILE A 136 -10.15 0.79 7.47
C ILE A 136 -10.46 -0.07 6.24
N ASN A 137 -10.77 -1.36 6.45
CA ASN A 137 -11.16 -2.25 5.35
C ASN A 137 -12.43 -1.75 4.66
N SER A 138 -13.43 -1.30 5.42
CA SER A 138 -14.67 -0.73 4.87
C SER A 138 -14.40 0.48 3.97
N GLU A 139 -13.58 1.42 4.42
CA GLU A 139 -13.19 2.60 3.64
C GLU A 139 -12.43 2.21 2.36
N THR A 140 -11.51 1.23 2.48
CA THR A 140 -10.75 0.70 1.35
C THR A 140 -11.65 0.03 0.31
N GLN A 141 -12.64 -0.77 0.74
CA GLN A 141 -13.58 -1.43 -0.17
C GLN A 141 -14.47 -0.44 -0.93
N GLN A 142 -14.85 0.69 -0.32
CA GLN A 142 -15.58 1.75 -1.01
C GLN A 142 -14.75 2.35 -2.14
N LEU A 143 -13.47 2.63 -1.88
CA LEU A 143 -12.56 3.17 -2.90
C LEU A 143 -12.27 2.15 -4.01
N LEU A 144 -12.10 0.88 -3.66
CA LEU A 144 -11.91 -0.19 -4.65
C LEU A 144 -13.13 -0.32 -5.57
N ALA A 145 -14.34 -0.12 -5.04
CA ALA A 145 -15.58 -0.11 -5.85
C ALA A 145 -15.60 1.07 -6.85
N GLU A 146 -15.09 2.25 -6.46
CA GLU A 146 -14.91 3.38 -7.38
C GLU A 146 -13.87 3.03 -8.47
N ASN A 147 -12.71 2.54 -8.07
CA ASN A 147 -11.60 2.23 -8.99
C ASN A 147 -11.92 1.05 -9.92
N LYS A 148 -12.79 0.13 -9.51
CA LYS A 148 -13.28 -0.95 -10.36
C LYS A 148 -13.95 -0.42 -11.64
N GLN A 149 -14.62 0.74 -11.59
CA GLN A 149 -15.21 1.34 -12.77
C GLN A 149 -14.14 1.74 -13.80
N VAL A 150 -13.00 2.26 -13.34
CA VAL A 150 -11.86 2.58 -14.21
C VAL A 150 -11.30 1.31 -14.87
N LEU A 151 -11.11 0.25 -14.09
CA LEU A 151 -10.63 -1.04 -14.60
C LEU A 151 -11.61 -1.60 -15.66
N GLU A 152 -12.90 -1.46 -15.45
CA GLU A 152 -13.93 -1.88 -16.41
C GLU A 152 -13.84 -1.08 -17.73
N HIS A 153 -13.70 0.25 -17.67
CA HIS A 153 -13.54 1.09 -18.87
C HIS A 153 -12.28 0.73 -19.66
N LEU A 154 -11.16 0.49 -18.97
CA LEU A 154 -9.91 0.09 -19.60
C LEU A 154 -10.03 -1.29 -20.27
N LYS A 155 -10.70 -2.24 -19.61
CA LYS A 155 -10.99 -3.56 -20.17
C LYS A 155 -11.86 -3.47 -21.42
N GLN A 156 -12.91 -2.65 -21.39
CA GLN A 156 -13.79 -2.41 -22.54
C GLN A 156 -13.06 -1.71 -23.70
N ALA A 157 -12.08 -0.85 -23.39
CA ALA A 157 -11.21 -0.23 -24.37
C ALA A 157 -10.14 -1.19 -24.93
N GLY A 158 -10.07 -2.43 -24.42
CA GLY A 158 -9.20 -3.49 -24.94
C GLY A 158 -7.78 -3.52 -24.35
N TYR A 159 -7.53 -2.81 -23.25
CA TYR A 159 -6.22 -2.86 -22.59
C TYR A 159 -6.05 -4.14 -21.77
N PRO A 160 -5.08 -5.02 -22.10
CA PRO A 160 -4.65 -6.08 -21.21
C PRO A 160 -3.99 -5.45 -19.97
N MET A 161 -4.33 -5.98 -18.80
CA MET A 161 -3.86 -5.47 -17.51
C MET A 161 -3.14 -6.57 -16.72
N VAL A 162 -2.07 -6.20 -16.05
CA VAL A 162 -1.27 -7.05 -15.16
C VAL A 162 -1.11 -6.32 -13.82
N LEU A 163 -1.15 -7.06 -12.71
CA LEU A 163 -0.84 -6.53 -11.39
C LEU A 163 0.60 -6.87 -11.01
N VAL A 164 1.35 -5.90 -10.46
CA VAL A 164 2.70 -6.09 -9.91
C VAL A 164 2.74 -5.47 -8.51
N SER A 165 2.81 -6.29 -7.47
CA SER A 165 2.72 -5.81 -6.08
C SER A 165 3.80 -6.38 -5.16
N ASN A 166 4.28 -5.55 -4.23
CA ASN A 166 4.97 -6.02 -3.03
C ASN A 166 3.92 -6.40 -2.00
N PHE A 167 3.65 -7.70 -1.87
CA PHE A 167 2.60 -8.19 -0.97
C PHE A 167 3.06 -9.44 -0.20
N TYR A 168 2.19 -10.06 0.59
CA TYR A 168 2.52 -11.05 1.62
C TYR A 168 2.24 -12.50 1.24
N GLY A 169 1.81 -12.79 0.01
CA GLY A 169 1.48 -14.15 -0.49
C GLY A 169 -0.02 -14.39 -0.68
N ASN A 170 -0.87 -13.42 -0.35
CA ASN A 170 -2.33 -13.56 -0.39
C ASN A 170 -3.05 -12.54 -1.30
N ILE A 171 -2.34 -11.82 -2.17
CA ILE A 171 -2.95 -10.78 -3.00
C ILE A 171 -4.10 -11.32 -3.86
N ASN A 172 -4.05 -12.58 -4.30
CA ASN A 172 -5.13 -13.18 -5.08
C ASN A 172 -6.45 -13.27 -4.28
N GLN A 173 -6.39 -13.56 -2.97
CA GLN A 173 -7.56 -13.54 -2.11
C GLN A 173 -8.10 -12.13 -1.95
N VAL A 174 -7.22 -11.16 -1.71
CA VAL A 174 -7.57 -9.73 -1.59
C VAL A 174 -8.27 -9.20 -2.85
N LEU A 175 -7.78 -9.55 -4.04
CA LEU A 175 -8.40 -9.15 -5.32
C LEU A 175 -9.79 -9.78 -5.52
N LYS A 176 -9.98 -11.04 -5.08
CA LYS A 176 -11.28 -11.71 -5.12
C LYS A 176 -12.29 -11.02 -4.21
N ASP A 177 -11.88 -10.67 -2.98
CA ASP A 177 -12.75 -9.99 -2.02
C ASP A 177 -13.22 -8.64 -2.55
N ALA A 178 -12.35 -7.92 -3.26
CA ALA A 178 -12.68 -6.68 -3.95
C ALA A 178 -13.47 -6.90 -5.27
N GLY A 179 -13.57 -8.13 -5.75
CA GLY A 179 -14.19 -8.47 -7.03
C GLY A 179 -13.50 -7.84 -8.23
N ILE A 180 -12.16 -7.73 -8.18
CA ILE A 180 -11.33 -7.15 -9.25
C ILE A 180 -10.30 -8.13 -9.81
N ASP A 181 -10.25 -9.36 -9.34
CA ASP A 181 -9.36 -10.42 -9.80
C ASP A 181 -9.50 -10.70 -11.31
N GLY A 182 -10.71 -10.64 -11.85
CA GLY A 182 -11.03 -10.87 -13.27
C GLY A 182 -10.56 -9.77 -14.25
N TYR A 183 -9.93 -8.70 -13.77
CA TYR A 183 -9.38 -7.64 -14.64
C TYR A 183 -7.92 -7.90 -15.01
N PHE A 184 -7.20 -8.70 -14.25
CA PHE A 184 -5.77 -8.92 -14.46
C PHE A 184 -5.51 -10.27 -15.11
N SER A 185 -4.86 -10.25 -16.29
CA SER A 185 -4.45 -11.47 -17.00
C SER A 185 -3.34 -12.22 -16.24
N ARG A 186 -2.57 -11.51 -15.42
CA ARG A 186 -1.53 -12.05 -14.55
C ARG A 186 -1.35 -11.19 -13.31
N VAL A 187 -1.09 -11.86 -12.18
CA VAL A 187 -0.72 -11.23 -10.92
C VAL A 187 0.72 -11.64 -10.59
N ILE A 188 1.59 -10.65 -10.36
CA ILE A 188 2.99 -10.83 -10.01
C ILE A 188 3.18 -10.27 -8.61
N GLU A 189 3.32 -11.17 -7.66
CA GLU A 189 3.45 -10.88 -6.25
C GLU A 189 4.87 -11.15 -5.76
N SER A 190 5.50 -10.18 -5.08
CA SER A 190 6.88 -10.27 -4.66
C SER A 190 7.19 -11.47 -3.78
N ALA A 191 6.27 -11.85 -2.89
CA ALA A 191 6.43 -13.00 -2.01
C ALA A 191 6.46 -14.34 -2.78
N VAL A 192 5.79 -14.39 -3.94
CA VAL A 192 5.72 -15.59 -4.80
C VAL A 192 6.91 -15.67 -5.75
N VAL A 193 7.27 -14.55 -6.41
CA VAL A 193 8.32 -14.55 -7.43
C VAL A 193 9.74 -14.35 -6.87
N GLY A 194 9.87 -14.03 -5.57
CA GLY A 194 11.16 -13.83 -4.90
C GLY A 194 11.91 -12.55 -5.30
N VAL A 195 11.26 -11.67 -6.09
CA VAL A 195 11.78 -10.35 -6.47
C VAL A 195 10.79 -9.29 -6.05
N ARG A 196 11.29 -8.18 -5.50
CA ARG A 196 10.43 -7.10 -5.01
C ARG A 196 10.88 -5.73 -5.49
N LYS A 197 9.95 -4.79 -5.61
CA LYS A 197 10.22 -3.37 -5.82
C LYS A 197 11.15 -2.84 -4.71
N PRO A 198 12.13 -2.00 -5.01
CA PRO A 198 12.36 -1.26 -6.25
C PRO A 198 13.20 -1.99 -7.32
N ASN A 199 13.43 -3.29 -7.21
CA ASN A 199 14.16 -4.01 -8.26
C ASN A 199 13.33 -4.00 -9.55
N PRO A 200 13.83 -3.43 -10.67
CA PRO A 200 13.10 -3.33 -11.92
C PRO A 200 12.75 -4.70 -12.52
N ALA A 201 13.44 -5.77 -12.14
CA ALA A 201 13.16 -7.12 -12.63
C ALA A 201 11.70 -7.57 -12.36
N ILE A 202 11.05 -7.07 -11.30
CA ILE A 202 9.65 -7.41 -11.03
C ILE A 202 8.72 -6.81 -12.10
N PHE A 203 9.00 -5.59 -12.58
CA PHE A 203 8.26 -4.98 -13.68
C PHE A 203 8.58 -5.63 -15.02
N ALA A 204 9.83 -6.10 -15.23
CA ALA A 204 10.18 -6.88 -16.41
C ALA A 204 9.35 -8.16 -16.53
N LEU A 205 9.03 -8.82 -15.41
CA LEU A 205 8.07 -9.95 -15.40
C LEU A 205 6.67 -9.52 -15.87
N GLY A 206 6.22 -8.32 -15.46
CA GLY A 206 4.94 -7.75 -15.90
C GLY A 206 4.92 -7.44 -17.39
N VAL A 207 5.98 -6.83 -17.90
CA VAL A 207 6.16 -6.53 -19.34
C VAL A 207 6.14 -7.83 -20.16
N CYS A 208 6.88 -8.85 -19.71
CA CYS A 208 6.86 -10.17 -20.35
C CYS A 208 5.48 -10.83 -20.32
N ALA A 209 4.73 -10.67 -19.22
CA ALA A 209 3.38 -11.22 -19.10
C ALA A 209 2.37 -10.56 -20.04
N LEU A 210 2.60 -9.30 -20.44
CA LEU A 210 1.81 -8.59 -21.44
C LEU A 210 2.19 -8.95 -22.90
N ASP A 211 3.35 -9.58 -23.11
CA ASP A 211 3.92 -9.87 -24.44
C ASP A 211 4.06 -8.61 -25.32
N LEU A 212 4.48 -7.50 -24.70
CA LEU A 212 4.64 -6.19 -25.32
C LEU A 212 6.06 -5.64 -25.12
N PRO A 213 6.58 -4.80 -26.02
CA PRO A 213 7.79 -4.03 -25.74
C PRO A 213 7.52 -3.03 -24.60
N ALA A 214 8.51 -2.79 -23.74
CA ALA A 214 8.37 -1.89 -22.59
C ALA A 214 7.85 -0.49 -22.98
N SER A 215 8.26 0.02 -24.14
CA SER A 215 7.80 1.33 -24.68
C SER A 215 6.32 1.37 -25.06
N GLN A 216 5.59 0.27 -25.02
CA GLN A 216 4.14 0.18 -25.21
C GLN A 216 3.41 -0.20 -23.92
N VAL A 217 4.09 -0.24 -22.79
CA VAL A 217 3.53 -0.58 -21.49
C VAL A 217 3.48 0.67 -20.62
N LEU A 218 2.32 0.88 -19.99
CA LEU A 218 2.14 1.88 -18.95
C LEU A 218 2.23 1.22 -17.56
N VAL A 219 3.00 1.81 -16.67
CA VAL A 219 3.00 1.46 -15.25
C VAL A 219 2.32 2.56 -14.45
N VAL A 220 1.37 2.18 -13.61
CA VAL A 220 0.66 3.09 -12.69
C VAL A 220 1.00 2.69 -11.26
N GLY A 221 1.50 3.62 -10.46
CA GLY A 221 1.92 3.39 -9.08
C GLY A 221 1.89 4.65 -8.24
N ASP A 222 1.94 4.49 -6.90
CA ASP A 222 1.93 5.60 -5.94
C ASP A 222 3.33 5.98 -5.45
N THR A 223 4.25 5.04 -5.42
CA THR A 223 5.58 5.27 -4.84
C THR A 223 6.62 5.57 -5.91
N PHE A 224 7.09 6.81 -5.97
CA PHE A 224 8.05 7.26 -6.98
C PHE A 224 9.29 6.35 -7.07
N SER A 225 9.91 6.02 -5.93
CA SER A 225 11.13 5.21 -5.88
C SER A 225 10.90 3.70 -6.11
N LYS A 226 9.70 3.20 -5.84
CA LYS A 226 9.40 1.76 -5.97
C LYS A 226 8.69 1.42 -7.28
N ASP A 227 7.94 2.36 -7.87
CA ASP A 227 7.13 2.11 -9.05
C ASP A 227 7.64 2.91 -10.26
N ILE A 228 7.75 4.23 -10.11
CA ILE A 228 8.01 5.12 -11.24
C ILE A 228 9.45 4.96 -11.75
N LEU A 229 10.44 5.13 -10.88
CA LEU A 229 11.84 5.01 -11.29
C LEU A 229 12.20 3.66 -11.91
N PRO A 230 11.89 2.50 -11.29
CA PRO A 230 12.23 1.22 -11.88
C PRO A 230 11.48 0.92 -13.18
N ALA A 231 10.24 1.41 -13.34
CA ALA A 231 9.50 1.28 -14.60
C ALA A 231 10.11 2.14 -15.71
N CYS A 232 10.48 3.40 -15.41
CA CYS A 232 11.22 4.25 -16.35
C CYS A 232 12.55 3.65 -16.77
N GLN A 233 13.29 3.00 -15.86
CA GLN A 233 14.56 2.31 -16.18
C GLN A 233 14.40 1.19 -17.20
N LEU A 234 13.22 0.56 -17.26
CA LEU A 234 12.87 -0.44 -18.27
C LEU A 234 12.39 0.17 -19.59
N GLY A 235 12.17 1.48 -19.63
CA GLY A 235 11.62 2.17 -20.80
C GLY A 235 10.08 2.11 -20.89
N CYS A 236 9.39 1.82 -19.79
CA CYS A 236 7.93 1.93 -19.72
C CYS A 236 7.48 3.38 -19.60
N HIS A 237 6.26 3.65 -20.07
CA HIS A 237 5.53 4.85 -19.67
C HIS A 237 5.10 4.76 -18.23
N THR A 238 4.95 5.90 -17.54
CA THR A 238 4.58 5.92 -16.14
C THR A 238 3.56 7.01 -15.81
N LEU A 239 2.56 6.66 -14.99
CA LEU A 239 1.67 7.60 -14.34
C LEU A 239 1.79 7.45 -12.82
N TRP A 240 2.07 8.55 -12.15
CA TRP A 240 2.26 8.59 -10.71
C TRP A 240 1.00 9.09 -10.00
N ILE A 241 0.34 8.24 -9.21
CA ILE A 241 -0.74 8.67 -8.31
C ILE A 241 -0.09 9.27 -7.07
N LYS A 242 -0.19 10.60 -6.91
CA LYS A 242 0.49 11.33 -5.87
C LYS A 242 -0.48 11.71 -4.75
N GLY A 243 -0.40 11.02 -3.65
CA GLY A 243 -1.10 11.32 -2.40
C GLY A 243 -0.16 11.71 -1.26
N LEU A 244 -0.64 11.56 -0.03
CA LEU A 244 0.16 11.78 1.18
C LEU A 244 1.25 10.73 1.28
N GLN A 245 2.49 11.18 1.51
CA GLN A 245 3.65 10.31 1.56
C GLN A 245 4.21 10.21 2.97
N TRP A 246 4.81 9.07 3.29
CA TRP A 246 5.52 8.80 4.53
C TRP A 246 6.64 9.80 4.83
N GLU A 247 7.43 10.11 3.81
CA GLU A 247 8.52 11.07 3.89
C GLU A 247 8.25 12.26 2.99
N LYS A 248 8.53 13.47 3.50
CA LYS A 248 8.56 14.68 2.67
C LYS A 248 9.83 14.69 1.83
N LYS A 249 9.85 13.90 0.78
CA LYS A 249 10.94 13.85 -0.18
C LYS A 249 10.49 14.52 -1.48
N GLU A 250 11.30 15.46 -1.95
CA GLU A 250 11.10 16.04 -3.26
C GLU A 250 11.61 15.08 -4.34
N TYR A 251 10.80 14.87 -5.35
CA TYR A 251 11.12 14.08 -6.51
C TYR A 251 10.99 14.94 -7.77
N ASP A 252 11.73 14.58 -8.80
CA ASP A 252 11.63 15.23 -10.10
C ASP A 252 10.30 14.83 -10.78
N GLU A 253 9.33 15.74 -10.73
CA GLU A 253 7.99 15.54 -11.29
C GLU A 253 7.96 15.51 -12.82
N SER A 254 9.08 15.78 -13.49
CA SER A 254 9.20 15.67 -14.94
C SER A 254 9.51 14.23 -15.40
N VAL A 255 9.81 13.31 -14.48
CA VAL A 255 10.14 11.90 -14.80
C VAL A 255 8.91 11.10 -15.24
N PRO A 256 7.76 11.11 -14.53
CA PRO A 256 6.56 10.41 -15.02
C PRO A 256 5.93 11.14 -16.20
N ASP A 257 5.27 10.40 -17.09
CA ASP A 257 4.50 10.98 -18.20
C ASP A 257 3.30 11.81 -17.71
N GLY A 258 2.85 11.55 -16.49
CA GLY A 258 1.81 12.34 -15.83
C GLY A 258 1.68 12.05 -14.35
N ILE A 259 1.07 13.01 -13.64
CA ILE A 259 0.76 12.91 -12.21
C ILE A 259 -0.75 12.91 -12.05
N LEU A 260 -1.26 11.96 -11.28
CA LEU A 260 -2.68 11.76 -11.00
C LEU A 260 -2.99 12.07 -9.55
N THR A 261 -4.19 12.54 -9.28
CA THR A 261 -4.73 12.70 -7.92
C THR A 261 -5.71 11.58 -7.54
N LYS A 262 -6.22 10.88 -8.53
CA LYS A 262 -7.09 9.70 -8.42
C LYS A 262 -6.93 8.82 -9.64
N LEU A 263 -7.29 7.55 -9.53
CA LEU A 263 -7.09 6.58 -10.61
C LEU A 263 -7.81 6.99 -11.92
N SER A 264 -9.03 7.53 -11.82
CA SER A 264 -9.80 7.92 -13.01
C SER A 264 -9.15 9.02 -13.86
N ASP A 265 -8.20 9.78 -13.30
CA ASP A 265 -7.48 10.80 -14.07
C ASP A 265 -6.64 10.19 -15.21
N MET A 266 -6.28 8.89 -15.10
CA MET A 266 -5.52 8.18 -16.13
C MET A 266 -6.27 8.04 -17.45
N GLU A 267 -7.60 8.06 -17.44
CA GLU A 267 -8.42 7.93 -18.64
C GLU A 267 -8.13 9.07 -19.63
N ALA A 268 -7.79 10.26 -19.13
CA ALA A 268 -7.42 11.41 -19.99
C ALA A 268 -6.11 11.20 -20.77
N TYR A 269 -5.30 10.21 -20.39
CA TYR A 269 -4.07 9.83 -21.08
C TYR A 269 -4.27 8.67 -22.07
N LEU A 270 -5.38 7.93 -21.95
CA LEU A 270 -5.61 6.69 -22.68
C LEU A 270 -6.85 6.71 -23.59
N LEU A 271 -7.95 7.23 -23.06
CA LEU A 271 -9.28 7.26 -23.70
C LEU A 271 -9.59 8.64 -24.26
#